data_ef933305fe598665f4250dcf607ef249
#
_entry.id   ef933305fe598665f4250dcf607ef249
#
_cell.length_a   1.000
_cell.length_b   1.000
_cell.length_c   1.000
_cell.angle_alpha   90.00
_cell.angle_beta   90.00
_cell.angle_gamma   90.00
#
_symmetry.space_group_name_H-M   'P 1'
#
loop_
_entity.id
_entity.type
_entity.pdbx_description
1 polymer ?
#
loop_
_entity_poly.entity_id
_entity_poly.type
_entity_poly.pdbx_seq_one_letter_code
_entity_poly.pdbx_strand_id
1 'polypeptide(L)'
;MFRRVAIAAPTQAARAITTAARPTIRSSIRASAPAVISQPIRRSYHEKVLDHYSNPRNVGSMQKNDVDVGTGLVGAPACGDVMKLQIRVDPKDNTIADVKFKTFGCGSAIASSSYLTELVRGMTLEQASRIKNTEIAKELCLPPVKRKIFPNDKILLEDKLLTVS
;
A
#
# COMPACT_ATOMS: atom_id res chain seq x y z
N MET A 1 67.99 10.97 -9.26
CA MET A 1 68.66 9.64 -9.27
C MET A 1 67.64 8.60 -8.78
N PHE A 2 66.95 7.95 -9.69
CA PHE A 2 66.03 6.84 -9.32
C PHE A 2 66.56 5.58 -10.03
N ARG A 3 66.94 4.63 -9.22
CA ARG A 3 67.43 3.32 -9.61
C ARG A 3 66.25 2.41 -9.96
N ARG A 4 66.15 1.96 -11.22
CA ARG A 4 65.20 0.92 -11.64
C ARG A 4 65.80 -0.45 -11.23
N VAL A 5 64.99 -1.16 -10.45
CA VAL A 5 65.24 -2.58 -10.11
C VAL A 5 64.45 -3.41 -11.12
N ALA A 6 65.15 -4.20 -11.88
CA ALA A 6 64.64 -5.19 -12.82
C ALA A 6 64.36 -6.49 -12.06
N ILE A 7 63.12 -6.96 -12.08
CA ILE A 7 62.72 -8.26 -11.52
C ILE A 7 62.67 -9.27 -12.67
N ALA A 8 63.54 -10.25 -12.63
CA ALA A 8 63.62 -11.36 -13.57
C ALA A 8 62.47 -12.35 -13.33
N ALA A 9 61.79 -12.78 -14.40
CA ALA A 9 60.71 -13.82 -14.36
C ALA A 9 61.36 -15.22 -14.43
N PRO A 10 60.82 -16.18 -13.66
CA PRO A 10 61.26 -17.58 -13.78
C PRO A 10 60.55 -18.30 -14.93
N THR A 11 61.36 -18.93 -15.78
CA THR A 11 60.94 -19.87 -16.83
C THR A 11 60.30 -21.12 -16.22
N GLN A 12 59.05 -21.37 -16.51
CA GLN A 12 58.40 -22.63 -16.14
C GLN A 12 58.52 -23.66 -17.25
N ALA A 13 59.12 -24.79 -16.90
CA ALA A 13 59.27 -25.96 -17.73
C ALA A 13 57.90 -26.64 -17.93
N ALA A 14 57.54 -26.87 -19.19
CA ALA A 14 56.33 -27.62 -19.58
C ALA A 14 56.46 -29.10 -19.19
N ARG A 15 55.60 -29.56 -18.29
CA ARG A 15 55.37 -31.00 -18.04
C ARG A 15 54.21 -31.47 -18.91
N ALA A 16 54.51 -32.34 -19.86
CA ALA A 16 53.52 -33.09 -20.64
C ALA A 16 52.76 -34.04 -19.72
N ILE A 17 51.46 -33.84 -19.58
CA ILE A 17 50.57 -34.75 -18.88
C ILE A 17 49.82 -35.56 -19.96
N THR A 18 50.14 -36.87 -20.04
CA THR A 18 49.48 -37.86 -20.86
C THR A 18 48.03 -38.03 -20.38
N THR A 19 47.10 -37.68 -21.22
CA THR A 19 45.65 -37.80 -20.95
C THR A 19 45.21 -39.22 -21.21
N ALA A 20 44.93 -39.96 -20.15
CA ALA A 20 44.25 -41.26 -20.24
C ALA A 20 42.78 -41.07 -20.57
N ALA A 21 42.30 -41.65 -21.66
CA ALA A 21 40.93 -41.61 -22.11
C ALA A 21 39.99 -42.31 -21.09
N ARG A 22 39.08 -41.58 -20.50
CA ARG A 22 38.03 -42.09 -19.63
C ARG A 22 36.82 -42.52 -20.47
N PRO A 23 36.28 -43.75 -20.29
CA PRO A 23 35.08 -44.15 -21.01
C PRO A 23 33.87 -43.32 -20.53
N THR A 24 33.25 -42.62 -21.43
CA THR A 24 31.99 -41.90 -21.19
C THR A 24 30.82 -42.88 -21.18
N ILE A 25 30.35 -43.20 -20.00
CA ILE A 25 29.04 -43.88 -19.84
C ILE A 25 27.97 -42.84 -20.12
N ARG A 26 27.38 -42.95 -21.29
CA ARG A 26 26.21 -42.16 -21.69
C ARG A 26 24.98 -42.74 -21.00
N SER A 27 24.67 -42.34 -19.79
CA SER A 27 23.35 -42.61 -19.18
C SER A 27 22.35 -41.57 -19.69
N SER A 28 21.62 -41.96 -20.74
CA SER A 28 20.44 -41.21 -21.20
C SER A 28 19.24 -41.50 -20.31
N ILE A 29 19.22 -40.93 -19.10
CA ILE A 29 17.99 -40.85 -18.33
C ILE A 29 17.35 -39.52 -18.67
N ARG A 30 16.49 -39.55 -19.68
CA ARG A 30 15.55 -38.48 -19.97
C ARG A 30 14.46 -38.49 -18.91
N ALA A 31 14.76 -37.93 -17.73
CA ALA A 31 13.74 -37.64 -16.75
C ALA A 31 12.96 -36.40 -17.27
N SER A 32 11.83 -36.68 -17.92
CA SER A 32 10.81 -35.67 -18.16
C SER A 32 10.18 -35.33 -16.83
N ALA A 33 10.77 -34.35 -16.13
CA ALA A 33 10.10 -33.76 -14.98
C ALA A 33 8.85 -33.03 -15.50
N PRO A 34 7.64 -33.30 -14.91
CA PRO A 34 6.48 -32.51 -15.25
C PRO A 34 6.78 -31.06 -14.89
N ALA A 35 6.70 -30.17 -15.87
CA ALA A 35 6.77 -28.74 -15.63
C ALA A 35 5.57 -28.37 -14.75
N VAL A 36 5.81 -28.25 -13.46
CA VAL A 36 4.85 -27.63 -12.55
C VAL A 36 4.80 -26.16 -12.97
N ILE A 37 3.83 -25.84 -13.81
CA ILE A 37 3.47 -24.47 -14.12
C ILE A 37 2.93 -23.90 -12.82
N SER A 38 3.81 -23.35 -11.99
CA SER A 38 3.41 -22.53 -10.86
C SER A 38 2.76 -21.29 -11.44
N GLN A 39 1.42 -21.32 -11.57
CA GLN A 39 0.67 -20.12 -11.90
C GLN A 39 0.97 -19.10 -10.80
N PRO A 40 1.44 -17.90 -11.14
CA PRO A 40 1.60 -16.86 -10.14
C PRO A 40 0.22 -16.63 -9.52
N ILE A 41 0.08 -16.90 -8.23
CA ILE A 41 -1.10 -16.53 -7.46
C ILE A 41 -1.14 -15.00 -7.53
N ARG A 42 -1.83 -14.46 -8.51
CA ARG A 42 -2.13 -13.03 -8.59
C ARG A 42 -3.05 -12.76 -7.41
N ARG A 43 -2.48 -12.20 -6.35
CA ARG A 43 -3.27 -11.58 -5.28
C ARG A 43 -3.92 -10.34 -5.87
N SER A 44 -5.00 -10.55 -6.60
CA SER A 44 -5.80 -9.49 -7.19
C SER A 44 -6.63 -8.87 -6.07
N TYR A 45 -6.47 -7.56 -5.85
CA TYR A 45 -7.45 -6.81 -5.08
C TYR A 45 -8.80 -6.86 -5.79
N HIS A 46 -9.89 -6.78 -5.02
CA HIS A 46 -11.22 -6.66 -5.59
C HIS A 46 -11.30 -5.44 -6.51
N GLU A 47 -12.10 -5.52 -7.57
CA GLU A 47 -12.24 -4.46 -8.58
C GLU A 47 -12.56 -3.08 -7.97
N LYS A 48 -13.42 -3.04 -6.96
CA LYS A 48 -13.75 -1.81 -6.22
C LYS A 48 -12.50 -1.16 -5.59
N VAL A 49 -11.58 -1.96 -5.05
CA VAL A 49 -10.31 -1.44 -4.48
C VAL A 49 -9.43 -0.86 -5.57
N LEU A 50 -9.34 -1.55 -6.71
CA LEU A 50 -8.55 -1.09 -7.85
C LEU A 50 -9.11 0.20 -8.43
N ASP A 51 -10.43 0.32 -8.51
CA ASP A 51 -11.09 1.52 -9.00
C ASP A 51 -10.83 2.72 -8.08
N HIS A 52 -11.10 2.60 -6.77
CA HIS A 52 -10.83 3.67 -5.80
C HIS A 52 -9.35 4.00 -5.64
N TYR A 53 -8.46 3.06 -5.94
CA TYR A 53 -7.02 3.30 -5.94
C TYR A 53 -6.57 4.05 -7.19
N SER A 54 -7.06 3.64 -8.38
CA SER A 54 -6.67 4.23 -9.66
C SER A 54 -7.32 5.59 -9.90
N ASN A 55 -8.56 5.74 -9.46
CA ASN A 55 -9.37 6.95 -9.60
C ASN A 55 -9.89 7.42 -8.23
N PRO A 56 -9.02 7.85 -7.30
CA PRO A 56 -9.47 8.25 -5.98
C PRO A 56 -10.36 9.52 -6.04
N ARG A 57 -11.53 9.43 -5.40
CA ARG A 57 -12.52 10.51 -5.35
C ARG A 57 -12.20 11.46 -4.20
N ASN A 58 -12.56 12.74 -4.40
CA ASN A 58 -12.46 13.76 -3.34
C ASN A 58 -11.06 13.97 -2.77
N VAL A 59 -10.02 13.72 -3.56
CA VAL A 59 -8.63 14.01 -3.17
C VAL A 59 -8.43 15.52 -3.12
N GLY A 60 -7.73 16.00 -2.10
CA GLY A 60 -7.39 17.40 -1.99
C GLY A 60 -7.32 17.92 -0.57
N SER A 61 -7.46 19.22 -0.44
CA SER A 61 -7.45 19.91 0.85
C SER A 61 -8.39 21.11 0.78
N MET A 62 -9.10 21.34 1.85
CA MET A 62 -9.87 22.58 2.08
C MET A 62 -9.03 23.58 2.85
N GLN A 63 -9.43 24.84 2.85
CA GLN A 63 -8.77 25.87 3.64
C GLN A 63 -9.07 25.65 5.13
N LYS A 64 -8.03 25.73 5.96
CA LYS A 64 -8.17 25.54 7.42
C LYS A 64 -8.92 26.67 8.12
N ASN A 65 -8.99 27.84 7.48
CA ASN A 65 -9.56 29.03 8.06
C ASN A 65 -11.07 29.14 7.84
N ASP A 66 -11.65 28.23 7.06
CA ASP A 66 -13.11 28.18 6.91
C ASP A 66 -13.73 27.68 8.21
N VAL A 67 -14.66 28.44 8.76
CA VAL A 67 -15.34 28.15 10.03
C VAL A 67 -16.12 26.83 9.95
N ASP A 68 -16.62 26.51 8.76
CA ASP A 68 -17.46 25.32 8.51
C ASP A 68 -16.64 24.04 8.20
N VAL A 69 -15.30 24.12 8.29
CA VAL A 69 -14.41 23.01 7.92
C VAL A 69 -13.77 22.37 9.14
N GLY A 70 -14.18 21.15 9.42
CA GLY A 70 -13.51 20.27 10.39
C GLY A 70 -12.34 19.51 9.77
N THR A 71 -11.22 19.38 10.49
CA THR A 71 -10.05 18.64 10.05
C THR A 71 -9.70 17.54 11.04
N GLY A 72 -9.72 16.30 10.60
CA GLY A 72 -9.24 15.13 11.35
C GLY A 72 -7.95 14.58 10.77
N LEU A 73 -7.02 14.17 11.63
CA LEU A 73 -5.80 13.46 11.27
C LEU A 73 -5.80 12.09 11.94
N VAL A 74 -5.75 11.05 11.13
CA VAL A 74 -5.75 9.65 11.57
C VAL A 74 -4.50 8.98 11.07
N GLY A 75 -3.85 8.21 11.92
CA GLY A 75 -2.67 7.43 11.55
C GLY A 75 -2.74 6.01 12.08
N ALA A 76 -2.25 5.07 11.32
CA ALA A 76 -1.97 3.70 11.74
C ALA A 76 -0.45 3.49 11.80
N PRO A 77 0.23 3.82 12.91
CA PRO A 77 1.69 3.81 13.00
C PRO A 77 2.32 2.46 12.63
N ALA A 78 1.61 1.37 12.93
CA ALA A 78 2.05 0.00 12.62
C ALA A 78 2.13 -0.28 11.10
N CYS A 79 1.37 0.46 10.28
CA CYS A 79 1.34 0.32 8.82
C CYS A 79 2.06 1.48 8.11
N GLY A 80 2.44 2.54 8.83
CA GLY A 80 2.97 3.78 8.25
C GLY A 80 1.93 4.61 7.50
N ASP A 81 0.66 4.26 7.66
CA ASP A 81 -0.45 4.94 6.96
C ASP A 81 -0.88 6.19 7.76
N VAL A 82 -1.04 7.30 7.08
CA VAL A 82 -1.56 8.55 7.65
C VAL A 82 -2.63 9.11 6.72
N MET A 83 -3.78 9.46 7.28
CA MET A 83 -4.88 10.08 6.56
C MET A 83 -5.25 11.41 7.22
N LYS A 84 -5.34 12.45 6.41
CA LYS A 84 -5.97 13.73 6.76
C LYS A 84 -7.33 13.78 6.10
N LEU A 85 -8.38 13.87 6.89
CA LEU A 85 -9.75 14.04 6.43
C LEU A 85 -10.22 15.47 6.76
N GLN A 86 -10.83 16.13 5.80
CA GLN A 86 -11.47 17.44 5.99
C GLN A 86 -12.92 17.33 5.53
N ILE A 87 -13.81 17.80 6.34
CA ILE A 87 -15.24 17.82 6.04
C ILE A 87 -15.75 19.25 6.17
N ARG A 88 -16.67 19.62 5.28
CA ARG A 88 -17.44 20.85 5.37
C ARG A 88 -18.85 20.48 5.78
N VAL A 89 -19.34 21.11 6.83
CA VAL A 89 -20.69 20.89 7.35
C VAL A 89 -21.57 22.07 6.94
N ASP A 90 -22.76 21.76 6.43
CA ASP A 90 -23.76 22.80 6.19
C ASP A 90 -24.40 23.16 7.54
N PRO A 91 -24.34 24.45 7.96
CA PRO A 91 -24.89 24.87 9.24
C PRO A 91 -26.41 24.80 9.31
N LYS A 92 -27.11 24.71 8.17
CA LYS A 92 -28.58 24.64 8.13
C LYS A 92 -29.11 23.25 8.45
N ASP A 93 -28.49 22.23 7.84
CA ASP A 93 -28.98 20.86 7.87
C ASP A 93 -28.13 19.94 8.74
N ASN A 94 -27.00 20.44 9.29
CA ASN A 94 -25.98 19.63 9.97
C ASN A 94 -25.50 18.42 9.16
N THR A 95 -25.54 18.55 7.83
CA THR A 95 -25.11 17.48 6.93
C THR A 95 -23.71 17.81 6.36
N ILE A 96 -23.00 16.77 6.00
CA ILE A 96 -21.68 16.87 5.39
C ILE A 96 -21.86 17.24 3.91
N ALA A 97 -21.66 18.52 3.58
CA ALA A 97 -21.82 19.06 2.24
C ALA A 97 -20.66 18.66 1.31
N ASP A 98 -19.42 18.74 1.80
CA ASP A 98 -18.24 18.37 1.01
C ASP A 98 -17.18 17.70 1.88
N VAL A 99 -16.38 16.82 1.26
CA VAL A 99 -15.34 16.05 1.95
C VAL A 99 -14.09 16.03 1.09
N LYS A 100 -12.94 16.27 1.71
CA LYS A 100 -11.63 16.13 1.07
C LYS A 100 -10.69 15.28 1.90
N PHE A 101 -9.83 14.51 1.25
CA PHE A 101 -8.81 13.77 1.96
C PHE A 101 -7.44 13.84 1.30
N LYS A 102 -6.44 13.64 2.12
CA LYS A 102 -5.06 13.33 1.71
C LYS A 102 -4.59 12.14 2.52
N THR A 103 -4.12 11.11 1.83
CA THR A 103 -3.61 9.90 2.46
C THR A 103 -2.20 9.63 1.99
N PHE A 104 -1.36 9.23 2.94
CA PHE A 104 -0.05 8.63 2.68
C PHE A 104 -0.09 7.22 3.24
N GLY A 105 0.12 6.19 2.37
CA GLY A 105 0.03 4.82 2.81
C GLY A 105 -0.12 3.82 1.65
N CYS A 106 -0.54 2.60 2.00
CA CYS A 106 -0.71 1.53 1.02
C CYS A 106 -1.95 1.74 0.13
N GLY A 107 -2.01 1.02 -1.00
CA GLY A 107 -3.13 1.14 -1.95
C GLY A 107 -4.51 0.86 -1.33
N SER A 108 -4.60 -0.04 -0.35
CA SER A 108 -5.84 -0.27 0.38
C SER A 108 -6.23 0.91 1.28
N ALA A 109 -5.27 1.64 1.86
CA ALA A 109 -5.54 2.84 2.63
C ALA A 109 -6.09 3.96 1.74
N ILE A 110 -5.50 4.16 0.55
CA ILE A 110 -5.99 5.12 -0.45
C ILE A 110 -7.41 4.77 -0.88
N ALA A 111 -7.66 3.50 -1.23
CA ALA A 111 -8.97 3.06 -1.66
C ALA A 111 -10.04 3.21 -0.57
N SER A 112 -9.72 2.86 0.67
CA SER A 112 -10.65 3.00 1.79
C SER A 112 -10.94 4.45 2.13
N SER A 113 -9.93 5.33 2.07
CA SER A 113 -10.11 6.76 2.28
C SER A 113 -11.01 7.37 1.21
N SER A 114 -10.78 6.99 -0.05
CA SER A 114 -11.62 7.42 -1.18
C SER A 114 -13.07 6.98 -1.01
N TYR A 115 -13.29 5.69 -0.72
CA TYR A 115 -14.63 5.15 -0.50
C TYR A 115 -15.33 5.82 0.70
N LEU A 116 -14.61 6.03 1.80
CA LEU A 116 -15.15 6.71 2.98
C LEU A 116 -15.70 8.09 2.62
N THR A 117 -14.99 8.86 1.80
CA THR A 117 -15.43 10.22 1.42
C THR A 117 -16.71 10.22 0.59
N GLU A 118 -16.94 9.19 -0.21
CA GLU A 118 -18.21 9.02 -0.91
C GLU A 118 -19.35 8.65 0.05
N LEU A 119 -19.05 7.75 0.98
CA LEU A 119 -20.04 7.24 1.93
C LEU A 119 -20.56 8.32 2.88
N VAL A 120 -19.66 9.17 3.41
CA VAL A 120 -20.05 10.19 4.43
C VAL A 120 -20.69 11.43 3.82
N ARG A 121 -20.54 11.66 2.53
CA ARG A 121 -21.10 12.84 1.88
C ARG A 121 -22.62 12.79 1.89
N GLY A 122 -23.25 13.84 2.38
CA GLY A 122 -24.71 13.95 2.54
C GLY A 122 -25.27 13.32 3.82
N MET A 123 -24.42 12.69 4.65
CA MET A 123 -24.82 12.19 5.96
C MET A 123 -24.73 13.27 7.04
N THR A 124 -25.45 13.09 8.13
CA THR A 124 -25.24 13.89 9.34
C THR A 124 -23.97 13.44 10.06
N LEU A 125 -23.38 14.32 10.87
CA LEU A 125 -22.20 13.99 11.68
C LEU A 125 -22.42 12.76 12.57
N GLU A 126 -23.60 12.66 13.17
CA GLU A 126 -23.94 11.51 14.00
C GLU A 126 -23.99 10.19 13.23
N GLN A 127 -24.53 10.21 12.01
CA GLN A 127 -24.56 9.02 11.15
C GLN A 127 -23.15 8.64 10.70
N ALA A 128 -22.34 9.61 10.32
CA ALA A 128 -20.97 9.38 9.92
C ALA A 128 -20.12 8.82 11.06
N SER A 129 -20.34 9.23 12.30
CA SER A 129 -19.62 8.70 13.47
C SER A 129 -19.93 7.24 13.80
N ARG A 130 -21.07 6.72 13.34
CA ARG A 130 -21.48 5.32 13.54
C ARG A 130 -20.88 4.34 12.55
N ILE A 131 -20.29 4.83 11.47
CA ILE A 131 -19.66 3.99 10.44
C ILE A 131 -18.48 3.23 11.03
N LYS A 132 -18.44 1.92 10.83
CA LYS A 132 -17.39 1.05 11.34
C LYS A 132 -16.40 0.67 10.23
N ASN A 133 -15.14 0.51 10.59
CA ASN A 133 -14.11 -0.03 9.70
C ASN A 133 -14.50 -1.36 9.05
N THR A 134 -15.26 -2.19 9.76
CA THR A 134 -15.73 -3.47 9.26
C THR A 134 -16.68 -3.34 8.08
N GLU A 135 -17.47 -2.27 8.01
CA GLU A 135 -18.39 -2.01 6.91
C GLU A 135 -17.62 -1.61 5.64
N ILE A 136 -16.67 -0.68 5.79
CA ILE A 136 -15.77 -0.27 4.71
C ILE A 136 -14.98 -1.47 4.18
N ALA A 137 -14.43 -2.29 5.09
CA ALA A 137 -13.65 -3.46 4.72
C ALA A 137 -14.48 -4.56 4.03
N LYS A 138 -15.75 -4.73 4.41
CA LYS A 138 -16.68 -5.65 3.74
C LYS A 138 -17.00 -5.17 2.33
N GLU A 139 -17.33 -3.90 2.18
CA GLU A 139 -17.73 -3.33 0.89
C GLU A 139 -16.59 -3.37 -0.13
N LEU A 140 -15.38 -3.10 0.33
CA LEU A 140 -14.16 -3.18 -0.49
C LEU A 140 -13.59 -4.60 -0.58
N CYS A 141 -14.23 -5.61 0.02
CA CYS A 141 -13.77 -7.00 0.05
C CYS A 141 -12.31 -7.13 0.52
N LEU A 142 -11.91 -6.36 1.54
CA LEU A 142 -10.54 -6.38 2.04
C LEU A 142 -10.26 -7.63 2.88
N PRO A 143 -9.05 -8.22 2.78
CA PRO A 143 -8.68 -9.35 3.59
C PRO A 143 -8.65 -9.01 5.08
N PRO A 144 -8.87 -10.00 5.98
CA PRO A 144 -8.99 -9.78 7.44
C PRO A 144 -7.83 -8.98 8.05
N VAL A 145 -6.62 -9.19 7.54
CA VAL A 145 -5.40 -8.51 8.01
C VAL A 145 -5.44 -6.99 7.73
N LYS A 146 -6.19 -6.57 6.71
CA LYS A 146 -6.31 -5.18 6.27
C LYS A 146 -7.58 -4.48 6.77
N ARG A 147 -8.36 -5.13 7.65
CA ARG A 147 -9.62 -4.55 8.16
C ARG A 147 -9.42 -3.42 9.17
N LYS A 148 -8.25 -3.36 9.80
CA LYS A 148 -7.89 -2.29 10.76
C LYS A 148 -7.14 -1.16 10.06
N ILE A 149 -7.78 -0.50 9.12
CA ILE A 149 -7.19 0.63 8.39
C ILE A 149 -7.14 1.86 9.30
N PHE A 150 -8.12 2.01 10.16
CA PHE A 150 -8.16 3.06 11.17
C PHE A 150 -7.92 2.44 12.56
N PRO A 151 -7.08 3.03 13.41
CA PRO A 151 -6.64 2.43 14.68
C PRO A 151 -7.78 2.22 15.69
N ASN A 152 -8.84 2.98 15.61
CA ASN A 152 -10.05 2.80 16.41
C ASN A 152 -11.18 2.34 15.49
N ASP A 153 -12.06 1.46 15.97
CA ASP A 153 -13.23 0.99 15.24
C ASP A 153 -14.22 2.13 14.88
N LYS A 154 -13.93 3.33 15.34
CA LYS A 154 -14.65 4.56 15.03
C LYS A 154 -13.77 5.44 14.14
N ILE A 155 -14.38 5.98 13.10
CA ILE A 155 -13.79 7.05 12.32
C ILE A 155 -13.74 8.24 13.27
N LEU A 156 -12.53 8.76 13.54
CA LEU A 156 -12.30 9.89 14.48
C LEU A 156 -12.96 11.19 13.98
N LEU A 157 -14.26 11.17 13.88
CA LEU A 157 -15.06 12.38 13.70
C LEU A 157 -15.45 12.98 15.07
N GLU A 158 -15.32 12.18 16.17
CA GLU A 158 -15.85 12.59 17.47
C GLU A 158 -15.00 13.61 18.23
N ASP A 159 -13.65 13.56 18.15
CA ASP A 159 -12.82 14.36 19.07
C ASP A 159 -12.32 15.71 18.54
N LYS A 160 -12.36 15.95 17.24
CA LYS A 160 -11.84 17.20 16.64
C LYS A 160 -12.80 17.97 15.74
N LEU A 161 -13.94 17.36 15.39
CA LEU A 161 -14.96 18.03 14.59
C LEU A 161 -15.99 18.76 15.43
N LEU A 162 -16.04 18.47 16.74
CA LEU A 162 -16.87 19.22 17.71
C LEU A 162 -16.32 20.62 18.05
N THR A 163 -15.20 21.03 17.43
CA THR A 163 -14.68 22.40 17.58
C THR A 163 -15.08 23.31 16.41
N VAL A 164 -16.20 22.99 15.75
CA VAL A 164 -16.90 23.94 14.89
C VAL A 164 -17.91 24.65 15.80
N SER A 165 -17.48 25.70 16.46
CA SER A 165 -18.32 26.65 17.21
C SER A 165 -18.39 27.95 16.47
#